data_e8e0c42fcbe122538a2b4d4341ba9c65
#
_entry.id   e8e0c42fcbe122538a2b4d4341ba9c65
#
_cell.length_a   1.000
_cell.length_b   1.000
_cell.length_c   1.000
_cell.angle_alpha   90.00
_cell.angle_beta   90.00
_cell.angle_gamma   90.00
#
_symmetry.space_group_name_H-M   'P 1'
#
loop_
_entity.id
_entity.type
_entity.pdbx_description
1 polymer ?
#
loop_
_entity_poly.entity_id
_entity_poly.type
_entity_poly.pdbx_seq_one_letter_code
_entity_poly.pdbx_strand_id
1 'polypeptide(L)'
;VWNRMHYRTYVKADGDKAQRQAKPGNRYEMWNMYIAGEVGGMAESLARLSEMVDSKDEKEKLLEAANCFDTPALFNPLAANIDDIRTRHANQHIPMITGALRSFIGNCNPYYYNIAYNFWNMMQGKYVYAMGRVGNGEMFRQPYSQILSMNTNVMSDSKRDMYPNPDINETCCAYNLAKLTKDLNCFNPDNAEYMDYYE
;
A
#
# COMPACT_ATOMS: atom_id res chain seq x y z
N VAL A 1 14.17 -10.75 -10.88
CA VAL A 1 13.64 -9.50 -10.33
C VAL A 1 14.74 -8.45 -10.22
N TRP A 2 15.83 -8.73 -9.47
CA TRP A 2 16.95 -7.81 -9.25
C TRP A 2 17.46 -7.12 -10.51
N ASN A 3 17.95 -7.90 -11.50
CA ASN A 3 18.47 -7.35 -12.74
C ASN A 3 17.46 -6.51 -13.50
N ARG A 4 16.19 -6.89 -13.45
CA ARG A 4 15.14 -6.17 -14.17
C ARG A 4 14.85 -4.82 -13.53
N MET A 5 14.87 -4.75 -12.22
CA MET A 5 14.58 -3.51 -11.48
C MET A 5 15.74 -2.50 -11.52
N HIS A 6 16.98 -2.99 -11.58
CA HIS A 6 18.16 -2.14 -11.56
C HIS A 6 18.67 -1.71 -12.92
N TYR A 7 18.60 -2.60 -13.91
CA TYR A 7 19.33 -2.43 -15.16
C TYR A 7 18.45 -2.33 -16.40
N ARG A 8 17.14 -2.52 -16.28
CA ARG A 8 16.25 -2.48 -17.42
C ARG A 8 15.18 -1.42 -17.28
N THR A 9 14.99 -0.67 -18.35
CA THR A 9 13.83 0.18 -18.51
C THR A 9 12.58 -0.69 -18.66
N TYR A 10 11.57 -0.41 -17.85
CA TYR A 10 10.29 -1.07 -17.95
C TYR A 10 9.48 -0.47 -19.09
N VAL A 11 8.87 -1.32 -19.90
CA VAL A 11 7.89 -0.94 -20.90
C VAL A 11 6.65 -1.78 -20.67
N LYS A 12 5.52 -1.14 -20.44
CA LYS A 12 4.25 -1.84 -20.26
C LYS A 12 3.88 -2.54 -21.59
N ALA A 13 3.68 -3.84 -21.53
CA ALA A 13 3.36 -4.65 -22.72
C ALA A 13 1.89 -4.54 -23.12
N ASP A 14 1.01 -4.49 -22.10
CA ASP A 14 -0.44 -4.54 -22.28
C ASP A 14 -1.15 -3.33 -21.69
N GLY A 15 -2.41 -3.15 -22.08
CA GLY A 15 -3.26 -2.10 -21.55
C GLY A 15 -3.30 -0.86 -22.43
N ASP A 16 -3.33 0.29 -21.82
CA ASP A 16 -3.45 1.58 -22.51
C ASP A 16 -2.35 1.80 -23.52
N LYS A 17 -2.72 2.11 -24.78
CA LYS A 17 -1.78 2.37 -25.86
C LYS A 17 -0.81 3.50 -25.55
N ALA A 18 -1.26 4.55 -24.86
CA ALA A 18 -0.41 5.67 -24.46
C ALA A 18 0.69 5.22 -23.49
N GLN A 19 0.36 4.34 -22.56
CA GLN A 19 1.32 3.79 -21.61
C GLN A 19 2.28 2.77 -22.23
N ARG A 20 1.86 2.06 -23.27
CA ARG A 20 2.76 1.14 -23.99
C ARG A 20 3.95 1.84 -24.59
N GLN A 21 3.80 3.10 -24.93
CA GLN A 21 4.86 3.94 -25.51
C GLN A 21 5.69 4.65 -24.42
N ALA A 22 5.20 4.71 -23.19
CA ALA A 22 5.90 5.33 -22.10
C ALA A 22 7.13 4.51 -21.71
N LYS A 23 8.27 5.18 -21.66
CA LYS A 23 9.54 4.60 -21.22
C LYS A 23 10.02 5.41 -20.01
N PRO A 24 9.79 4.93 -18.80
CA PRO A 24 10.29 5.63 -17.62
C PRO A 24 11.83 5.68 -17.66
N GLY A 25 12.39 6.82 -17.32
CA GLY A 25 13.82 7.02 -17.27
C GLY A 25 14.47 6.33 -16.06
N ASN A 26 13.68 6.07 -15.04
CA ASN A 26 14.11 5.40 -13.83
C ASN A 26 12.95 4.64 -13.16
N ARG A 27 13.26 3.86 -12.10
CA ARG A 27 12.26 3.05 -11.40
C ARG A 27 11.16 3.88 -10.72
N TYR A 28 11.47 5.07 -10.25
CA TYR A 28 10.48 5.93 -9.57
C TYR A 28 9.45 6.48 -10.55
N GLU A 29 9.88 6.86 -11.73
CA GLU A 29 8.95 7.21 -12.81
C GLU A 29 8.07 6.02 -13.19
N MET A 30 8.65 4.82 -13.25
CA MET A 30 7.90 3.60 -13.51
C MET A 30 6.82 3.36 -12.44
N TRP A 31 7.15 3.53 -11.15
CA TRP A 31 6.20 3.33 -10.06
C TRP A 31 5.14 4.43 -9.95
N ASN A 32 5.40 5.59 -10.51
CA ASN A 32 4.40 6.66 -10.62
C ASN A 32 3.43 6.46 -11.80
N MET A 33 3.68 5.47 -12.64
CA MET A 33 2.72 5.09 -13.67
C MET A 33 1.59 4.25 -13.06
N TYR A 34 0.50 4.15 -13.77
CA TYR A 34 -0.69 3.41 -13.34
C TYR A 34 -0.41 1.95 -12.92
N ILE A 35 0.62 1.32 -13.48
CA ILE A 35 1.03 -0.04 -13.15
C ILE A 35 1.57 -0.21 -11.73
N ALA A 36 1.92 0.86 -11.05
CA ALA A 36 2.52 0.79 -9.71
C ALA A 36 1.66 0.00 -8.71
N GLY A 37 0.35 0.12 -8.81
CA GLY A 37 -0.57 -0.60 -7.95
C GLY A 37 -0.53 -2.12 -8.09
N GLU A 38 -0.10 -2.63 -9.22
CA GLU A 38 -0.13 -4.08 -9.48
C GLU A 38 1.05 -4.86 -8.88
N VAL A 39 1.98 -4.21 -8.26
CA VAL A 39 3.16 -4.84 -7.62
C VAL A 39 3.04 -4.97 -6.11
N GLY A 40 1.93 -4.57 -5.52
CA GLY A 40 1.68 -4.34 -4.11
C GLY A 40 2.37 -5.29 -3.12
N GLY A 41 2.28 -6.60 -3.29
CA GLY A 41 2.84 -7.57 -2.35
C GLY A 41 4.29 -8.00 -2.60
N MET A 42 4.97 -7.49 -3.62
CA MET A 42 6.30 -8.01 -3.99
C MET A 42 7.38 -7.61 -2.97
N ALA A 43 7.34 -6.38 -2.47
CA ALA A 43 8.28 -5.94 -1.44
C ALA A 43 8.15 -6.78 -0.16
N GLU A 44 6.91 -7.07 0.25
CA GLU A 44 6.64 -7.96 1.39
C GLU A 44 7.25 -9.34 1.18
N SER A 45 7.02 -9.94 0.02
CA SER A 45 7.52 -11.29 -0.28
C SER A 45 9.04 -11.36 -0.24
N LEU A 46 9.72 -10.37 -0.81
CA LEU A 46 11.18 -10.30 -0.82
C LEU A 46 11.76 -10.05 0.58
N ALA A 47 11.14 -9.17 1.35
CA ALA A 47 11.56 -8.91 2.73
C ALA A 47 11.34 -10.16 3.61
N ARG A 48 10.23 -10.89 3.48
CA ARG A 48 10.01 -12.15 4.19
C ARG A 48 11.02 -13.22 3.79
N LEU A 49 11.38 -13.32 2.51
CA LEU A 49 12.42 -14.24 2.07
C LEU A 49 13.77 -13.90 2.70
N SER A 50 14.09 -12.63 2.92
CA SER A 50 15.32 -12.24 3.61
C SER A 50 15.39 -12.74 5.05
N GLU A 51 14.25 -12.95 5.70
CA GLU A 51 14.18 -13.53 7.04
C GLU A 51 14.45 -15.04 7.05
N MET A 52 14.32 -15.72 5.91
CA MET A 52 14.39 -17.18 5.77
C MET A 52 15.75 -17.69 5.27
N VAL A 53 16.64 -16.82 4.84
CA VAL A 53 17.98 -17.20 4.38
C VAL A 53 19.03 -16.93 5.45
N ASP A 54 20.06 -17.76 5.53
CA ASP A 54 21.12 -17.62 6.54
C ASP A 54 22.24 -16.69 6.08
N SER A 55 22.50 -16.63 4.79
CA SER A 55 23.56 -15.82 4.21
C SER A 55 23.27 -14.33 4.34
N LYS A 56 24.20 -13.60 4.97
CA LYS A 56 24.10 -12.13 5.10
C LYS A 56 24.02 -11.44 3.73
N ASP A 57 24.81 -11.87 2.78
CA ASP A 57 24.84 -11.31 1.41
C ASP A 57 23.49 -11.53 0.69
N GLU A 58 22.88 -12.69 0.88
CA GLU A 58 21.54 -12.95 0.31
C GLU A 58 20.47 -12.11 0.99
N LYS A 59 20.53 -11.95 2.31
CA LYS A 59 19.62 -11.06 3.05
C LYS A 59 19.67 -9.63 2.52
N GLU A 60 20.87 -9.09 2.41
CA GLU A 60 21.09 -7.72 1.92
C GLU A 60 20.54 -7.56 0.49
N LYS A 61 20.81 -8.51 -0.40
CA LYS A 61 20.30 -8.49 -1.77
C LYS A 61 18.78 -8.58 -1.85
N LEU A 62 18.16 -9.38 -1.00
CA LEU A 62 16.70 -9.51 -0.95
C LEU A 62 16.05 -8.24 -0.44
N LEU A 63 16.60 -7.62 0.60
CA LEU A 63 16.12 -6.34 1.12
C LEU A 63 16.33 -5.20 0.11
N GLU A 64 17.46 -5.15 -0.55
CA GLU A 64 17.69 -4.17 -1.61
C GLU A 64 16.71 -4.37 -2.77
N ALA A 65 16.42 -5.63 -3.13
CA ALA A 65 15.39 -5.94 -4.13
C ALA A 65 13.99 -5.54 -3.66
N ALA A 66 13.65 -5.71 -2.38
CA ALA A 66 12.40 -5.23 -1.81
C ALA A 66 12.29 -3.70 -1.92
N ASN A 67 13.36 -2.98 -1.58
CA ASN A 67 13.40 -1.51 -1.65
C ASN A 67 13.31 -0.96 -3.09
N CYS A 68 13.53 -1.80 -4.11
CA CYS A 68 13.27 -1.42 -5.50
C CYS A 68 11.78 -1.16 -5.79
N PHE A 69 10.88 -1.63 -4.93
CA PHE A 69 9.45 -1.41 -5.03
C PHE A 69 8.98 -0.19 -4.23
N ASP A 70 9.87 0.55 -3.60
CA ASP A 70 9.52 1.79 -2.93
C ASP A 70 8.92 2.79 -3.90
N THR A 71 7.80 3.37 -3.50
CA THR A 71 7.09 4.39 -4.26
C THR A 71 7.13 5.70 -3.48
N PRO A 72 8.12 6.59 -3.73
CA PRO A 72 8.26 7.82 -2.96
C PRO A 72 7.02 8.72 -2.98
N ALA A 73 6.27 8.72 -4.08
CA ALA A 73 5.01 9.46 -4.19
C ALA A 73 3.92 9.00 -3.20
N LEU A 74 3.98 7.75 -2.71
CA LEU A 74 3.14 7.23 -1.66
C LEU A 74 3.83 7.28 -0.29
N PHE A 75 5.08 6.84 -0.24
CA PHE A 75 5.79 6.60 1.00
C PHE A 75 6.21 7.87 1.72
N ASN A 76 6.70 8.89 0.99
CA ASN A 76 7.14 10.13 1.62
C ASN A 76 6.03 10.88 2.36
N PRO A 77 4.83 11.09 1.76
CA PRO A 77 3.71 11.67 2.50
C PRO A 77 3.34 10.84 3.73
N LEU A 78 3.25 9.52 3.62
CA LEU A 78 2.90 8.65 4.72
C LEU A 78 3.95 8.69 5.85
N ALA A 79 5.23 8.66 5.52
CA ALA A 79 6.30 8.79 6.51
C ALA A 79 6.23 10.12 7.28
N ALA A 80 5.77 11.18 6.62
CA ALA A 80 5.56 12.50 7.21
C ALA A 80 4.16 12.67 7.85
N ASN A 81 3.36 11.61 7.94
CA ASN A 81 1.98 11.64 8.43
C ASN A 81 1.05 12.59 7.63
N ILE A 82 1.28 12.69 6.33
CA ILE A 82 0.47 13.47 5.39
C ILE A 82 -0.46 12.50 4.65
N ASP A 83 -1.75 12.80 4.66
CA ASP A 83 -2.79 12.02 4.00
C ASP A 83 -2.88 12.39 2.51
N ASP A 84 -2.24 11.58 1.68
CA ASP A 84 -2.24 11.68 0.22
C ASP A 84 -2.64 10.35 -0.44
N ILE A 85 -3.59 9.63 0.17
CA ILE A 85 -4.00 8.30 -0.32
C ILE A 85 -5.28 8.31 -1.13
N ARG A 86 -6.03 9.38 -1.08
CA ARG A 86 -7.27 9.54 -1.84
C ARG A 86 -7.06 9.23 -3.32
N THR A 87 -8.01 8.55 -3.93
CA THR A 87 -8.00 8.08 -5.32
C THR A 87 -6.98 6.98 -5.66
N ARG A 88 -6.19 6.53 -4.70
CA ARG A 88 -5.36 5.35 -4.89
C ARG A 88 -6.19 4.08 -4.74
N HIS A 89 -5.83 3.06 -5.48
CA HIS A 89 -6.50 1.75 -5.39
C HIS A 89 -6.20 1.10 -4.04
N ALA A 90 -7.23 0.83 -3.24
CA ALA A 90 -7.05 0.41 -1.84
C ALA A 90 -6.31 -0.92 -1.74
N ASN A 91 -6.84 -1.97 -2.38
CA ASN A 91 -6.26 -3.31 -2.29
C ASN A 91 -4.83 -3.41 -2.86
N GLN A 92 -4.51 -2.63 -3.88
CA GLN A 92 -3.18 -2.64 -4.48
C GLN A 92 -2.14 -1.93 -3.61
N HIS A 93 -2.52 -0.89 -2.86
CA HIS A 93 -1.59 -0.08 -2.08
C HIS A 93 -1.40 -0.57 -0.63
N ILE A 94 -2.41 -1.18 0.00
CA ILE A 94 -2.26 -1.72 1.36
C ILE A 94 -1.10 -2.74 1.46
N PRO A 95 -0.92 -3.70 0.53
CA PRO A 95 0.21 -4.62 0.57
C PRO A 95 1.58 -3.94 0.47
N MET A 96 1.67 -2.78 -0.17
CA MET A 96 2.92 -2.01 -0.23
C MET A 96 3.32 -1.52 1.17
N ILE A 97 2.34 -1.16 2.00
CA ILE A 97 2.58 -0.72 3.37
C ILE A 97 3.03 -1.88 4.25
N THR A 98 2.45 -3.06 4.07
CA THR A 98 2.95 -4.28 4.74
C THR A 98 4.38 -4.59 4.32
N GLY A 99 4.70 -4.39 3.03
CA GLY A 99 6.07 -4.50 2.51
C GLY A 99 7.03 -3.52 3.18
N ALA A 100 6.62 -2.26 3.38
CA ALA A 100 7.42 -1.28 4.10
C ALA A 100 7.70 -1.76 5.55
N LEU A 101 6.70 -2.20 6.29
CA LEU A 101 6.89 -2.72 7.64
C LEU A 101 7.86 -3.92 7.67
N ARG A 102 7.78 -4.81 6.68
CA ARG A 102 8.72 -5.93 6.57
C ARG A 102 10.14 -5.49 6.24
N SER A 103 10.30 -4.46 5.43
CA SER A 103 11.62 -3.85 5.19
C SER A 103 12.22 -3.26 6.48
N PHE A 104 11.37 -2.64 7.35
CA PHE A 104 11.82 -2.20 8.67
C PHE A 104 12.35 -3.35 9.52
N ILE A 105 11.67 -4.49 9.55
CA ILE A 105 12.13 -5.68 10.28
C ILE A 105 13.53 -6.11 9.81
N GLY A 106 13.78 -6.03 8.51
CA GLY A 106 15.06 -6.46 7.94
C GLY A 106 16.20 -5.46 8.09
N ASN A 107 15.93 -4.15 8.10
CA ASN A 107 16.97 -3.11 8.03
C ASN A 107 16.92 -2.06 9.18
N CYS A 108 15.91 -2.14 10.05
CA CYS A 108 15.73 -1.23 11.18
C CYS A 108 15.61 0.26 10.79
N ASN A 109 15.26 0.58 9.54
CA ASN A 109 15.10 1.97 9.11
C ASN A 109 13.71 2.51 9.55
N PRO A 110 13.67 3.48 10.48
CA PRO A 110 12.40 3.99 11.03
C PRO A 110 11.50 4.66 9.98
N TYR A 111 12.02 5.03 8.84
CA TYR A 111 11.23 5.52 7.72
C TYR A 111 10.11 4.54 7.34
N TYR A 112 10.43 3.26 7.23
CA TYR A 112 9.47 2.22 6.87
C TYR A 112 8.46 1.92 7.98
N TYR A 113 8.89 1.97 9.24
CA TYR A 113 7.97 1.84 10.37
C TYR A 113 6.96 2.99 10.39
N ASN A 114 7.44 4.22 10.23
CA ASN A 114 6.57 5.40 10.22
C ASN A 114 5.53 5.35 9.10
N ILE A 115 5.87 4.85 7.92
CA ILE A 115 4.91 4.62 6.82
C ILE A 115 3.78 3.71 7.30
N ALA A 116 4.11 2.56 7.87
CA ALA A 116 3.13 1.56 8.29
C ALA A 116 2.26 2.07 9.45
N TYR A 117 2.88 2.64 10.46
CA TYR A 117 2.22 3.18 11.64
C TYR A 117 1.26 4.34 11.29
N ASN A 118 1.74 5.32 10.55
CA ASN A 118 0.93 6.47 10.14
C ASN A 118 -0.22 6.06 9.23
N PHE A 119 0.04 5.16 8.28
CA PHE A 119 -1.00 4.64 7.41
C PHE A 119 -2.10 3.92 8.21
N TRP A 120 -1.73 3.04 9.15
CA TRP A 120 -2.70 2.33 9.97
C TRP A 120 -3.58 3.29 10.77
N ASN A 121 -2.98 4.29 11.43
CA ASN A 121 -3.72 5.31 12.17
C ASN A 121 -4.65 6.13 11.27
N MET A 122 -4.21 6.45 10.04
CA MET A 122 -5.08 7.12 9.07
C MET A 122 -6.28 6.25 8.69
N MET A 123 -6.05 4.94 8.51
CA MET A 123 -7.15 4.01 8.19
C MET A 123 -8.18 4.00 9.29
N GLN A 124 -7.75 3.78 10.55
CA GLN A 124 -8.67 3.73 11.70
C GLN A 124 -9.41 5.06 11.90
N GLY A 125 -8.69 6.17 11.82
CA GLY A 125 -9.27 7.48 12.08
C GLY A 125 -10.18 8.04 10.99
N LYS A 126 -10.02 7.60 9.73
CA LYS A 126 -10.60 8.34 8.59
C LYS A 126 -11.28 7.49 7.52
N TYR A 127 -10.87 6.23 7.33
CA TYR A 127 -11.24 5.45 6.14
C TYR A 127 -11.96 4.14 6.42
N VAL A 128 -11.79 3.58 7.61
CA VAL A 128 -12.41 2.30 7.98
C VAL A 128 -13.90 2.49 8.20
N TYR A 129 -14.70 1.63 7.57
CA TYR A 129 -16.13 1.52 7.83
C TYR A 129 -16.37 0.80 9.16
N ALA A 130 -17.57 0.96 9.72
CA ALA A 130 -17.96 0.29 10.97
C ALA A 130 -17.82 -1.24 10.93
N MET A 131 -17.72 -1.83 9.75
CA MET A 131 -17.49 -3.26 9.52
C MET A 131 -16.00 -3.62 9.41
N GLY A 132 -15.09 -2.73 9.76
CA GLY A 132 -13.65 -2.97 9.73
C GLY A 132 -12.97 -2.98 8.36
N ARG A 133 -13.67 -2.59 7.30
CA ARG A 133 -13.15 -2.65 5.92
C ARG A 133 -12.97 -1.26 5.32
N VAL A 134 -12.25 -1.19 4.23
CA VAL A 134 -12.05 0.02 3.41
C VAL A 134 -12.29 -0.28 1.94
N GLY A 135 -12.28 0.75 1.14
CA GLY A 135 -12.49 0.68 -0.30
C GLY A 135 -13.95 0.92 -0.70
N ASN A 136 -14.09 1.75 -1.71
CA ASN A 136 -15.37 2.00 -2.37
C ASN A 136 -15.10 2.11 -3.86
N GLY A 137 -15.57 1.14 -4.64
CA GLY A 137 -15.20 1.02 -6.04
C GLY A 137 -13.69 0.93 -6.20
N GLU A 138 -13.08 0.05 -5.40
CA GLU A 138 -11.65 -0.27 -5.40
C GLU A 138 -10.72 0.86 -4.88
N MET A 139 -11.25 2.04 -4.54
CA MET A 139 -10.43 3.21 -4.23
C MET A 139 -10.57 3.68 -2.78
N PHE A 140 -9.53 4.31 -2.25
CA PHE A 140 -9.68 5.20 -1.11
C PHE A 140 -10.43 6.44 -1.56
N ARG A 141 -11.53 6.74 -0.88
CA ARG A 141 -12.36 7.90 -1.18
C ARG A 141 -12.05 9.08 -0.27
N GLN A 142 -12.96 10.03 -0.18
CA GLN A 142 -12.82 11.17 0.69
C GLN A 142 -12.73 10.72 2.16
N PRO A 143 -11.77 11.21 2.95
CA PRO A 143 -11.72 10.95 4.39
C PRO A 143 -13.04 11.33 5.08
N TYR A 144 -13.44 10.56 6.07
CA TYR A 144 -14.67 10.74 6.86
C TYR A 144 -15.99 10.68 6.07
N SER A 145 -15.94 10.18 4.82
CA SER A 145 -17.12 10.15 3.96
C SER A 145 -17.73 8.76 3.79
N GLN A 146 -17.31 7.78 4.60
CA GLN A 146 -17.68 6.37 4.44
C GLN A 146 -19.21 6.17 4.34
N ILE A 147 -19.97 6.79 5.25
CA ILE A 147 -21.44 6.69 5.25
C ILE A 147 -22.04 7.43 4.06
N LEU A 148 -21.50 8.61 3.76
CA LEU A 148 -22.00 9.44 2.65
C LEU A 148 -21.70 8.82 1.30
N SER A 149 -20.56 8.19 1.14
CA SER A 149 -20.18 7.51 -0.09
C SER A 149 -21.02 6.27 -0.38
N MET A 150 -21.67 5.71 0.64
CA MET A 150 -22.62 4.60 0.48
C MET A 150 -23.96 5.05 -0.10
N ASN A 151 -24.40 6.27 0.17
CA ASN A 151 -25.77 6.69 -0.07
C ASN A 151 -25.95 7.77 -1.12
N THR A 152 -24.97 8.61 -1.40
CA THR A 152 -25.18 9.79 -2.24
C THR A 152 -23.93 10.32 -2.92
N ASN A 153 -24.20 11.10 -3.92
CA ASN A 153 -23.32 11.90 -4.75
C ASN A 153 -22.69 13.12 -4.05
N VAL A 154 -22.85 13.27 -2.75
CA VAL A 154 -22.62 14.56 -2.06
C VAL A 154 -21.16 14.95 -1.92
N MET A 155 -20.25 14.00 -2.02
CA MET A 155 -18.81 14.21 -1.77
C MET A 155 -17.93 13.80 -2.95
N SER A 156 -18.52 13.77 -4.13
CA SER A 156 -17.89 13.19 -5.32
C SER A 156 -17.14 14.23 -6.15
N ASP A 157 -15.92 13.91 -6.53
CA ASP A 157 -15.12 14.68 -7.49
C ASP A 157 -15.13 14.08 -8.89
N SER A 158 -15.73 12.93 -9.08
CA SER A 158 -15.76 12.24 -10.37
C SER A 158 -17.12 11.62 -10.64
N LYS A 159 -17.42 11.41 -11.90
CA LYS A 159 -18.65 10.71 -12.32
C LYS A 159 -18.79 9.32 -11.70
N ARG A 160 -17.68 8.68 -11.37
CA ARG A 160 -17.63 7.34 -10.75
C ARG A 160 -18.12 7.36 -9.31
N ASP A 161 -17.94 8.49 -8.63
CA ASP A 161 -18.41 8.70 -7.26
C ASP A 161 -19.89 9.14 -7.21
N MET A 162 -20.51 9.43 -8.35
CA MET A 162 -21.89 9.93 -8.42
C MET A 162 -22.96 8.84 -8.32
N TYR A 163 -22.59 7.58 -8.44
CA TYR A 163 -23.53 6.46 -8.39
C TYR A 163 -23.31 5.61 -7.14
N PRO A 164 -24.36 5.08 -6.54
CA PRO A 164 -24.21 4.07 -5.51
C PRO A 164 -23.32 2.95 -6.04
N ASN A 165 -22.17 2.75 -5.43
CA ASN A 165 -21.28 1.66 -5.81
C ASN A 165 -21.54 0.50 -4.85
N PRO A 166 -21.98 -0.66 -5.35
CA PRO A 166 -22.15 -1.85 -4.52
C PRO A 166 -20.81 -2.40 -4.01
N ASP A 167 -19.70 -2.04 -4.65
CA ASP A 167 -18.36 -2.54 -4.32
C ASP A 167 -17.74 -1.72 -3.19
N ILE A 168 -18.36 -1.78 -2.03
CA ILE A 168 -17.87 -1.20 -0.78
C ILE A 168 -17.43 -2.32 0.17
N ASN A 169 -16.54 -2.00 1.09
CA ASN A 169 -16.08 -2.96 2.09
C ASN A 169 -15.41 -4.21 1.50
N GLU A 170 -14.42 -4.03 0.68
CA GLU A 170 -13.73 -5.12 0.02
C GLU A 170 -13.01 -6.04 1.02
N THR A 171 -13.26 -7.35 0.91
CA THR A 171 -12.66 -8.37 1.79
C THR A 171 -11.14 -8.45 1.64
N CYS A 172 -10.62 -8.21 0.43
CA CYS A 172 -9.17 -8.17 0.18
C CYS A 172 -8.49 -7.01 0.95
N CYS A 173 -9.15 -5.86 1.04
CA CYS A 173 -8.67 -4.74 1.84
C CYS A 173 -8.66 -5.08 3.34
N ALA A 174 -9.73 -5.70 3.85
CA ALA A 174 -9.80 -6.16 5.24
C ALA A 174 -8.68 -7.16 5.56
N TYR A 175 -8.48 -8.15 4.70
CA TYR A 175 -7.41 -9.14 4.86
C TYR A 175 -6.03 -8.49 4.95
N ASN A 176 -5.72 -7.56 4.04
CA ASN A 176 -4.42 -6.89 4.03
C ASN A 176 -4.24 -5.94 5.22
N LEU A 177 -5.31 -5.25 5.67
CA LEU A 177 -5.26 -4.44 6.88
C LEU A 177 -5.10 -5.29 8.14
N ALA A 178 -5.80 -6.41 8.27
CA ALA A 178 -5.63 -7.34 9.38
C ALA A 178 -4.20 -7.89 9.44
N LYS A 179 -3.60 -8.19 8.29
CA LYS A 179 -2.21 -8.61 8.19
C LYS A 179 -1.24 -7.53 8.68
N LEU A 180 -1.44 -6.29 8.25
CA LEU A 180 -0.66 -5.13 8.72
C LEU A 180 -0.83 -4.91 10.22
N THR A 181 -2.06 -4.99 10.71
CA THR A 181 -2.39 -4.84 12.14
C THR A 181 -1.68 -5.88 12.99
N LYS A 182 -1.73 -7.15 12.60
CA LYS A 182 -1.01 -8.23 13.27
C LYS A 182 0.51 -7.96 13.33
N ASP A 183 1.09 -7.52 12.22
CA ASP A 183 2.52 -7.23 12.20
C ASP A 183 2.88 -6.01 13.07
N LEU A 184 2.05 -4.95 13.09
CA LEU A 184 2.23 -3.80 13.98
C LEU A 184 2.07 -4.17 15.46
N ASN A 185 1.12 -5.04 15.79
CA ASN A 185 0.94 -5.52 17.17
C ASN A 185 2.19 -6.21 17.74
N CYS A 186 3.01 -6.84 16.89
CA CYS A 186 4.29 -7.42 17.34
C CYS A 186 5.28 -6.37 17.86
N PHE A 187 5.17 -5.11 17.45
CA PHE A 187 6.04 -4.02 17.93
C PHE A 187 5.46 -3.27 19.12
N ASN A 188 4.15 -3.23 19.26
CA ASN A 188 3.47 -2.56 20.35
C ASN A 188 2.26 -3.37 20.81
N PRO A 189 2.48 -4.49 21.51
CA PRO A 189 1.42 -5.39 21.96
C PRO A 189 0.50 -4.79 23.03
N ASP A 190 0.93 -3.70 23.67
CA ASP A 190 0.13 -3.01 24.68
C ASP A 190 -0.92 -2.07 24.07
N ASN A 191 -0.89 -1.83 22.75
CA ASN A 191 -1.92 -1.06 22.08
C ASN A 191 -3.13 -1.94 21.77
N ALA A 192 -4.15 -1.88 22.62
CA ALA A 192 -5.38 -2.66 22.48
C ALA A 192 -6.11 -2.43 21.14
N GLU A 193 -5.99 -1.23 20.53
CA GLU A 193 -6.66 -0.90 19.27
C GLU A 193 -6.28 -1.85 18.13
N TYR A 194 -5.06 -2.42 18.16
CA TYR A 194 -4.66 -3.41 17.15
C TYR A 194 -5.49 -4.68 17.25
N MET A 195 -5.71 -5.17 18.46
CA MET A 195 -6.48 -6.40 18.66
C MET A 195 -7.98 -6.14 18.50
N ASP A 196 -8.48 -5.00 18.95
CA ASP A 196 -9.87 -4.58 18.74
C ASP A 196 -10.23 -4.51 17.24
N TYR A 197 -9.29 -4.08 16.41
CA TYR A 197 -9.49 -4.10 14.96
C TYR A 197 -9.36 -5.50 14.35
N TYR A 198 -8.47 -6.33 14.87
CA TYR A 198 -8.16 -7.64 14.30
C TYR A 198 -9.28 -8.67 14.52
N GLU A 199 -9.99 -8.62 15.64
CA GLU A 199 -11.10 -9.48 16.01
C GLU A 199 -12.40 -9.13 15.26
#